data_9f13ab0dc0ee0fece2e5178a6fdc3ea6
#
_entry.id   9f13ab0dc0ee0fece2e5178a6fdc3ea6
#
_cell.length_a   1.000
_cell.length_b   1.000
_cell.length_c   1.000
_cell.angle_alpha   90.00
_cell.angle_beta   90.00
_cell.angle_gamma   90.00
#
_symmetry.space_group_name_H-M   'P 1'
#
loop_
_entity.id
_entity.type
_entity.pdbx_description
1 polymer ?
#
loop_
_entity_poly.entity_id
_entity_poly.type
_entity_poly.pdbx_seq_one_letter_code
_entity_poly.pdbx_strand_id
1 'polypeptide(L)'
;MASQNSYRFAGQLWVHPGEAGWHFLTVPSEISADIAERTTGTRRGFGSVRVVAVVGRTEWRTSLFPDAQAGAYLLPVKKSIRAAARLHAGDVLEIELEVET
;
A
#
# COMPACT_ATOMS: atom_id res chain seq x y z
N MET A 1 6.45 -18.59 11.36
CA MET A 1 6.22 -17.49 12.32
C MET A 1 5.89 -16.22 11.57
N ALA A 2 4.83 -15.54 11.97
CA ALA A 2 4.47 -14.30 11.31
C ALA A 2 5.53 -13.23 11.56
N SER A 3 5.93 -12.53 10.52
CA SER A 3 6.86 -11.41 10.64
C SER A 3 6.16 -10.25 11.36
N GLN A 4 6.88 -9.57 12.25
CA GLN A 4 6.36 -8.37 12.93
C GLN A 4 6.16 -7.22 11.94
N ASN A 5 6.71 -7.34 10.73
CA ASN A 5 6.61 -6.32 9.69
C ASN A 5 5.57 -6.68 8.63
N SER A 6 4.78 -7.72 8.86
CA SER A 6 3.75 -8.17 7.92
C SER A 6 2.37 -7.73 8.36
N TYR A 7 1.58 -7.29 7.41
CA TYR A 7 0.22 -6.81 7.64
C TYR A 7 -0.69 -7.38 6.56
N ARG A 8 -1.93 -7.62 6.95
CA ARG A 8 -2.93 -8.13 6.01
C ARG A 8 -4.23 -7.36 6.23
N PHE A 9 -4.82 -6.88 5.13
CA PHE A 9 -6.07 -6.12 5.19
C PHE A 9 -6.81 -6.22 3.88
N ALA A 10 -8.11 -5.89 3.92
CA ALA A 10 -8.94 -5.76 2.72
C ALA A 10 -9.13 -4.27 2.43
N GLY A 11 -9.08 -3.90 1.16
CA GLY A 11 -9.27 -2.52 0.75
C GLY A 11 -9.85 -2.43 -0.65
N GLN A 12 -10.49 -1.32 -0.94
CA GLN A 12 -11.05 -1.06 -2.26
C GLN A 12 -10.07 -0.26 -3.09
N LEU A 13 -9.79 -0.75 -4.30
CA LEU A 13 -8.93 -0.05 -5.23
C LEU A 13 -9.66 1.19 -5.76
N TRP A 14 -9.01 2.34 -5.68
CA TRP A 14 -9.62 3.59 -6.14
C TRP A 14 -8.67 4.34 -7.07
N VAL A 15 -9.25 5.16 -7.94
CA VAL A 15 -8.48 5.95 -8.89
C VAL A 15 -8.50 7.41 -8.44
N HIS A 16 -7.31 8.01 -8.41
CA HIS A 16 -7.19 9.43 -8.07
C HIS A 16 -7.74 10.27 -9.23
N PRO A 17 -8.62 11.25 -8.95
CA PRO A 17 -9.11 12.13 -10.00
C PRO A 17 -7.96 12.97 -10.56
N GLY A 18 -7.70 12.85 -11.86
CA GLY A 18 -6.62 13.56 -12.53
C GLY A 18 -6.24 12.85 -13.81
N GLU A 19 -5.32 13.47 -14.54
CA GLU A 19 -4.95 13.00 -15.87
C GLU A 19 -4.13 11.72 -15.88
N ALA A 20 -3.38 11.47 -14.81
CA ALA A 20 -2.44 10.36 -14.78
C ALA A 20 -3.09 9.00 -14.49
N GLY A 21 -4.33 8.99 -14.00
CA GLY A 21 -5.03 7.74 -13.69
C GLY A 21 -4.36 6.91 -12.61
N TRP A 22 -3.77 7.57 -11.61
CA TRP A 22 -3.11 6.89 -10.50
C TRP A 22 -4.13 6.10 -9.68
N HIS A 23 -3.79 4.85 -9.40
CA HIS A 23 -4.63 3.96 -8.60
C HIS A 23 -3.96 3.67 -7.27
N PHE A 24 -4.77 3.65 -6.21
CA PHE A 24 -4.28 3.45 -4.86
C PHE A 24 -5.18 2.53 -4.06
N LEU A 25 -4.59 1.93 -3.02
CA LEU A 25 -5.29 1.35 -1.90
C LEU A 25 -4.94 2.18 -0.68
N THR A 26 -5.93 2.49 0.14
CA THR A 26 -5.70 3.20 1.40
C THR A 26 -5.44 2.16 2.48
N VAL A 27 -4.28 2.23 3.10
CA VAL A 27 -3.95 1.33 4.21
C VAL A 27 -4.79 1.74 5.42
N PRO A 28 -5.49 0.81 6.09
CA PRO A 28 -6.30 1.17 7.25
C PRO A 28 -5.53 1.99 8.27
N SER A 29 -6.22 2.92 8.94
CA SER A 29 -5.58 3.87 9.83
C SER A 29 -4.81 3.19 10.98
N GLU A 30 -5.35 2.10 11.52
CA GLU A 30 -4.69 1.36 12.60
C GLU A 30 -3.38 0.73 12.13
N ILE A 31 -3.39 0.14 10.94
CA ILE A 31 -2.20 -0.45 10.35
C ILE A 31 -1.21 0.65 9.98
N SER A 32 -1.70 1.75 9.42
CA SER A 32 -0.87 2.91 9.07
C SER A 32 -0.14 3.46 10.29
N ALA A 33 -0.84 3.59 11.42
CA ALA A 33 -0.24 4.07 12.66
C ALA A 33 0.86 3.12 13.15
N ASP A 34 0.62 1.82 13.09
CA ASP A 34 1.61 0.83 13.50
C ASP A 34 2.85 0.88 12.60
N ILE A 35 2.64 0.98 11.29
CA ILE A 35 3.75 1.10 10.34
C ILE A 35 4.57 2.37 10.62
N ALA A 36 3.88 3.49 10.85
CA ALA A 36 4.56 4.76 11.12
C ALA A 36 5.43 4.65 12.37
N GLU A 37 4.91 4.05 13.42
CA GLU A 37 5.67 3.87 14.66
C GLU A 37 6.88 2.98 14.47
N ARG A 38 6.72 1.85 13.79
CA ARG A 38 7.81 0.89 13.58
C ARG A 38 8.89 1.39 12.63
N THR A 39 8.56 2.33 11.76
CA THR A 39 9.50 2.84 10.75
C THR A 39 10.10 4.19 11.11
N THR A 40 9.83 4.70 12.31
CA THR A 40 10.44 5.94 12.79
C THR A 40 11.96 5.79 12.74
N GLY A 41 12.63 6.71 12.06
CA GLY A 41 14.08 6.69 11.91
C GLY A 41 14.59 5.93 10.70
N THR A 42 13.73 5.11 10.05
CA THR A 42 14.13 4.38 8.84
C THR A 42 13.37 4.85 7.61
N ARG A 43 12.41 5.77 7.78
CA ARG A 43 11.61 6.27 6.66
C ARG A 43 12.46 7.08 5.68
N ARG A 44 12.13 6.92 4.41
CA ARG A 44 12.79 7.64 3.32
C ARG A 44 12.27 9.07 3.24
N GLY A 45 12.82 9.86 2.32
CA GLY A 45 12.35 11.22 2.08
C GLY A 45 10.85 11.29 1.92
N PHE A 46 10.22 12.36 2.42
CA PHE A 46 8.77 12.56 2.44
C PHE A 46 8.02 11.52 3.29
N GLY A 47 8.72 10.77 4.11
CA GLY A 47 8.09 9.79 4.99
C GLY A 47 7.62 8.52 4.29
N SER A 48 8.07 8.25 3.06
CA SER A 48 7.70 7.02 2.36
C SER A 48 8.30 5.79 3.03
N VAL A 49 7.60 4.65 2.89
CA VAL A 49 8.00 3.39 3.51
C VAL A 49 8.08 2.33 2.43
N ARG A 50 9.23 1.68 2.29
CA ARG A 50 9.42 0.61 1.32
C ARG A 50 8.70 -0.65 1.77
N VAL A 51 7.96 -1.26 0.84
CA VAL A 51 7.19 -2.48 1.13
C VAL A 51 7.25 -3.47 -0.03
N VAL A 52 6.96 -4.72 0.30
CA VAL A 52 6.58 -5.74 -0.68
C VAL A 52 5.08 -5.95 -0.52
N ALA A 53 4.34 -5.83 -1.60
CA ALA A 53 2.89 -6.00 -1.59
C ALA A 53 2.51 -7.25 -2.36
N VAL A 54 1.50 -7.97 -1.87
CA VAL A 54 1.02 -9.21 -2.50
C VAL A 54 -0.49 -9.15 -2.61
N VAL A 55 -1.00 -9.41 -3.82
CA VAL A 55 -2.42 -9.62 -4.09
C VAL A 55 -2.53 -10.93 -4.85
N GLY A 56 -3.16 -11.94 -4.25
CA GLY A 56 -3.22 -13.25 -4.87
C GLY A 56 -1.83 -13.80 -5.12
N ARG A 57 -1.49 -14.02 -6.38
CA ARG A 57 -0.17 -14.51 -6.78
C ARG A 57 0.75 -13.41 -7.30
N THR A 58 0.28 -12.17 -7.28
CA THR A 58 1.06 -11.06 -7.80
C THR A 58 1.77 -10.35 -6.67
N GLU A 59 3.08 -10.27 -6.76
CA GLU A 59 3.93 -9.64 -5.76
C GLU A 59 4.72 -8.53 -6.43
N TRP A 60 4.85 -7.38 -5.74
CA TRP A 60 5.67 -6.30 -6.26
C TRP A 60 6.24 -5.47 -5.13
N ARG A 61 7.35 -4.80 -5.43
CA ARG A 61 7.99 -3.86 -4.50
C ARG A 61 7.56 -2.45 -4.86
N THR A 62 7.25 -1.69 -3.82
CA THR A 62 6.83 -0.31 -3.99
C THR A 62 7.08 0.45 -2.70
N SER A 63 6.56 1.67 -2.62
CA SER A 63 6.61 2.46 -1.40
C SER A 63 5.21 2.91 -1.03
N LEU A 64 4.94 2.93 0.27
CA LEU A 64 3.75 3.57 0.80
C LEU A 64 4.04 5.05 0.94
N PHE A 65 3.05 5.89 0.64
CA PHE A 65 3.19 7.34 0.77
C PHE A 65 2.19 7.86 1.80
N PRO A 66 2.63 8.71 2.72
CA PRO A 66 1.68 9.27 3.69
C PRO A 66 0.73 10.25 3.00
N ASP A 67 -0.55 10.17 3.37
CA ASP A 67 -1.57 11.10 2.91
C ASP A 67 -2.18 11.77 4.13
N ALA A 68 -1.91 13.06 4.30
CA ALA A 68 -2.37 13.81 5.45
C ALA A 68 -3.89 13.91 5.51
N GLN A 69 -4.56 13.98 4.36
CA GLN A 69 -6.01 14.07 4.32
C GLN A 69 -6.68 12.80 4.81
N ALA A 70 -6.13 11.65 4.42
CA ALA A 70 -6.67 10.38 4.85
C ALA A 70 -6.19 9.98 6.24
N GLY A 71 -5.12 10.60 6.74
CA GLY A 71 -4.49 10.18 7.98
C GLY A 71 -3.93 8.76 7.89
N ALA A 72 -3.49 8.36 6.71
CA ALA A 72 -3.10 6.98 6.44
C ALA A 72 -2.07 6.94 5.31
N TYR A 73 -1.47 5.77 5.12
CA TYR A 73 -0.60 5.53 3.98
C TYR A 73 -1.41 5.12 2.76
N LEU A 74 -0.93 5.50 1.59
CA LEU A 74 -1.46 5.05 0.31
C LEU A 74 -0.49 4.06 -0.32
N LEU A 75 -1.04 2.97 -0.84
CA LEU A 75 -0.30 1.96 -1.59
C LEU A 75 -0.59 2.18 -3.08
N PRO A 76 0.39 2.63 -3.87
CA PRO A 76 0.16 2.78 -5.31
C PRO A 76 0.14 1.43 -6.00
N VAL A 77 -0.78 1.26 -6.94
CA VAL A 77 -0.91 0.04 -7.74
C VAL A 77 -0.78 0.41 -9.20
N LYS A 78 0.40 0.24 -9.75
CA LYS A 78 0.71 0.67 -11.11
C LYS A 78 0.01 -0.20 -12.15
N LYS A 79 -0.07 0.33 -13.37
CA LYS A 79 -0.80 -0.30 -14.47
C LYS A 79 -0.36 -1.74 -14.74
N SER A 80 0.95 -2.01 -14.74
CA SER A 80 1.45 -3.36 -14.98
C SER A 80 0.97 -4.37 -13.93
N ILE A 81 0.88 -3.93 -12.68
CA ILE A 81 0.39 -4.78 -11.60
C ILE A 81 -1.11 -5.01 -11.74
N ARG A 82 -1.88 -3.94 -12.05
CA ARG A 82 -3.32 -4.08 -12.28
C ARG A 82 -3.61 -5.06 -13.41
N ALA A 83 -2.82 -4.99 -14.48
CA ALA A 83 -2.99 -5.91 -15.61
C ALA A 83 -2.65 -7.35 -15.21
N ALA A 84 -1.53 -7.56 -14.51
CA ALA A 84 -1.09 -8.89 -14.11
C ALA A 84 -2.07 -9.56 -13.16
N ALA A 85 -2.62 -8.81 -12.22
CA ALA A 85 -3.54 -9.33 -11.20
C ALA A 85 -5.02 -9.13 -11.58
N ARG A 86 -5.30 -8.56 -12.75
CA ARG A 86 -6.65 -8.28 -13.24
C ARG A 86 -7.47 -7.43 -12.29
N LEU A 87 -6.88 -6.32 -11.85
CA LEU A 87 -7.48 -5.43 -10.87
C LEU A 87 -8.07 -4.21 -11.56
N HIS A 88 -9.25 -3.80 -11.08
CA HIS A 88 -9.97 -2.64 -11.61
C HIS A 88 -10.42 -1.74 -10.46
N ALA A 89 -10.50 -0.45 -10.70
CA ALA A 89 -11.03 0.49 -9.72
C ALA A 89 -12.41 0.01 -9.24
N GLY A 90 -12.61 0.03 -7.93
CA GLY A 90 -13.84 -0.47 -7.33
C GLY A 90 -13.72 -1.88 -6.77
N ASP A 91 -12.73 -2.65 -7.22
CA ASP A 91 -12.54 -4.01 -6.69
C ASP A 91 -12.09 -3.96 -5.23
N VAL A 92 -12.61 -4.89 -4.44
CA VAL A 92 -12.15 -5.09 -3.06
C VAL A 92 -11.10 -6.18 -3.08
N LEU A 93 -9.92 -5.86 -2.56
CA LEU A 93 -8.76 -6.73 -2.63
C LEU A 93 -8.28 -7.10 -1.25
N GLU A 94 -7.77 -8.33 -1.11
CA GLU A 94 -7.02 -8.70 0.08
C GLU A 94 -5.55 -8.48 -0.20
N ILE A 95 -4.92 -7.71 0.65
CA ILE A 95 -3.54 -7.26 0.49
C ILE A 95 -2.70 -7.79 1.63
N GLU A 96 -1.52 -8.27 1.28
CA GLU A 96 -0.49 -8.56 2.26
C GLU A 96 0.67 -7.59 2.02
N LEU A 97 1.11 -6.92 3.08
CA LEU A 97 2.24 -6.02 3.02
C LEU A 97 3.35 -6.53 3.92
N GLU A 98 4.56 -6.47 3.42
CA GLU A 98 5.74 -6.68 4.24
C GLU A 98 6.57 -5.42 4.18
N VAL A 99 6.79 -4.81 5.35
CA VAL A 99 7.58 -3.59 5.44
C VAL A 99 9.07 -3.94 5.42
N GLU A 100 9.80 -3.31 4.51
CA GLU A 100 11.24 -3.45 4.45
C GLU A 100 11.88 -2.51 5.47
N THR A 101 12.67 -3.06 6.37
CA THR A 101 13.36 -2.29 7.40
C THR A 101 14.87 -2.38 7.25
#